data_bfde285114e420e9633f97979f3ecdea
#
_entry.id   bfde285114e420e9633f97979f3ecdea
#
_cell.length_a   1.000
_cell.length_b   1.000
_cell.length_c   1.000
_cell.angle_alpha   90.00
_cell.angle_beta   90.00
_cell.angle_gamma   90.00
#
_symmetry.space_group_name_H-M   'P 1'
#
loop_
_entity.id
_entity.type
_entity.pdbx_description
1 polymer ?
#
loop_
_entity_poly.entity_id
_entity_poly.type
_entity_poly.pdbx_seq_one_letter_code
_entity_poly.pdbx_strand_id
1 'polypeptide(L)'
;MRISTPEFIALMAMLVATVALSIDAMLPALPNIAAEFSPNNTNQAQLVLSSFILGMAMGTFVMGPLSDSFGRKNVIYFGSSIYIVSSALCIFAPNLETIVVARIFQGIGAAAPRVVSQALIRDLYSGREMARISSFIMIIFS
;
A
#
# COMPACT_ATOMS: atom_id res chain seq x y z
N MET A 1 7.73 4.92 -23.12
CA MET A 1 8.02 6.20 -22.44
C MET A 1 9.37 6.10 -21.76
N ARG A 2 10.29 6.96 -22.12
CA ARG A 2 11.61 7.00 -21.47
C ARG A 2 11.57 8.00 -20.33
N ILE A 3 11.74 7.50 -19.10
CA ILE A 3 11.78 8.31 -17.90
C ILE A 3 13.25 8.41 -17.49
N SER A 4 13.70 9.60 -17.06
CA SER A 4 15.06 9.77 -16.55
C SER A 4 15.23 9.01 -15.23
N THR A 5 16.48 8.64 -14.90
CA THR A 5 16.76 7.90 -13.67
C THR A 5 16.25 8.65 -12.42
N PRO A 6 16.48 9.98 -12.25
CA PRO A 6 15.92 10.70 -11.10
C PRO A 6 14.39 10.69 -11.05
N GLU A 7 13.72 10.81 -12.19
CA GLU A 7 12.25 10.74 -12.25
C GLU A 7 11.73 9.36 -11.85
N PHE A 8 12.39 8.30 -12.33
CA PHE A 8 12.05 6.92 -11.98
C PHE A 8 12.20 6.70 -10.46
N ILE A 9 13.31 7.13 -9.87
CA ILE A 9 13.55 7.00 -8.43
C ILE A 9 12.47 7.75 -7.64
N ALA A 10 12.13 8.98 -8.04
CA ALA A 10 11.10 9.77 -7.38
C ALA A 10 9.74 9.08 -7.45
N LEU A 11 9.36 8.57 -8.63
CA LEU A 11 8.08 7.88 -8.81
C LEU A 11 8.01 6.61 -7.97
N MET A 12 9.05 5.80 -7.95
CA MET A 12 9.08 4.57 -7.15
C MET A 12 9.04 4.88 -5.65
N ALA A 13 9.76 5.92 -5.22
CA ALA A 13 9.73 6.36 -3.83
C ALA A 13 8.33 6.83 -3.42
N MET A 14 7.63 7.55 -4.27
CA MET A 14 6.26 7.99 -4.00
C MET A 14 5.29 6.82 -3.90
N LEU A 15 5.42 5.82 -4.76
CA LEU A 15 4.58 4.63 -4.72
C LEU A 15 4.78 3.84 -3.42
N VAL A 16 6.03 3.68 -2.99
CA VAL A 16 6.35 3.00 -1.74
C VAL A 16 5.90 3.83 -0.54
N ALA A 17 6.07 5.14 -0.60
CA ALA A 17 5.69 6.05 0.48
C ALA A 17 4.17 6.03 0.74
N THR A 18 3.36 5.77 -0.27
CA THR A 18 1.90 5.67 -0.12
C THR A 18 1.53 4.61 0.92
N VAL A 19 2.23 3.48 0.92
CA VAL A 19 1.98 2.39 1.88
C VAL A 19 2.31 2.83 3.30
N ALA A 20 3.49 3.42 3.48
CA ALA A 20 3.92 3.87 4.80
C ALA A 20 3.00 4.98 5.33
N LEU A 21 2.64 5.92 4.47
CA LEU A 21 1.72 7.00 4.84
C LEU A 21 0.37 6.44 5.28
N SER A 22 -0.13 5.41 4.62
CA SER A 22 -1.39 4.76 4.99
C SER A 22 -1.35 4.17 6.39
N ILE A 23 -0.21 3.58 6.77
CA ILE A 23 -0.02 3.01 8.11
C ILE A 23 0.17 4.13 9.14
N ASP A 24 1.06 5.08 8.85
CA ASP A 24 1.40 6.15 9.78
C ASP A 24 0.22 7.09 10.05
N ALA A 25 -0.58 7.38 9.03
CA ALA A 25 -1.76 8.22 9.18
C ALA A 25 -2.84 7.56 10.03
N MET A 26 -2.88 6.22 10.05
CA MET A 26 -3.86 5.48 10.84
C MET A 26 -3.53 5.49 12.33
N LEU A 27 -2.25 5.49 12.70
CA LEU A 27 -1.83 5.38 14.10
C LEU A 27 -2.43 6.48 14.99
N PRO A 28 -2.38 7.78 14.62
CA PRO A 28 -3.02 8.82 15.43
C PRO A 28 -4.55 8.71 15.48
N ALA A 29 -5.16 8.08 14.48
CA ALA A 29 -6.61 7.93 14.41
C ALA A 29 -7.16 6.76 15.24
N LEU A 30 -6.31 5.80 15.62
CA LEU A 30 -6.73 4.61 16.36
C LEU A 30 -7.48 4.93 17.65
N PRO A 31 -7.03 5.85 18.53
CA PRO A 31 -7.78 6.20 19.74
C PRO A 31 -9.17 6.74 19.45
N ASN A 32 -9.32 7.55 18.39
CA ASN A 32 -10.62 8.09 18.00
C ASN A 32 -11.54 7.01 17.47
N ILE A 33 -11.01 6.07 16.68
CA ILE A 33 -11.76 4.93 16.17
C ILE A 33 -12.21 4.05 17.35
N ALA A 34 -11.34 3.80 18.33
CA ALA A 34 -11.66 3.01 19.50
C ALA A 34 -12.80 3.67 20.31
N ALA A 35 -12.74 4.97 20.49
CA ALA A 35 -13.76 5.71 21.23
C ALA A 35 -15.12 5.70 20.53
N GLU A 36 -15.13 5.76 19.19
CA GLU A 36 -16.35 5.83 18.41
C GLU A 36 -16.99 4.45 18.18
N PHE A 37 -16.20 3.44 17.83
CA PHE A 37 -16.69 2.13 17.39
C PHE A 37 -16.51 1.01 18.42
N SER A 38 -15.61 1.17 19.39
CA SER A 38 -15.28 0.13 20.37
C SER A 38 -15.00 0.74 21.74
N PRO A 39 -15.95 1.48 22.35
CA PRO A 39 -15.70 2.14 23.63
C PRO A 39 -15.41 1.16 24.77
N ASN A 40 -15.95 -0.06 24.70
CA ASN A 40 -15.77 -1.08 25.74
C ASN A 40 -14.54 -1.95 25.55
N ASN A 41 -13.93 -1.95 24.34
CA ASN A 41 -12.77 -2.76 24.03
C ASN A 41 -11.89 -2.02 23.03
N THR A 42 -10.94 -1.24 23.53
CA THR A 42 -10.03 -0.44 22.70
C THR A 42 -9.11 -1.29 21.83
N ASN A 43 -8.88 -2.57 22.21
CA ASN A 43 -8.03 -3.47 21.42
C ASN A 43 -8.64 -3.81 20.06
N GLN A 44 -9.96 -3.74 19.93
CA GLN A 44 -10.61 -4.00 18.63
C GLN A 44 -10.24 -2.99 17.56
N ALA A 45 -9.92 -1.75 17.96
CA ALA A 45 -9.46 -0.75 16.98
C ALA A 45 -8.15 -1.13 16.33
N GLN A 46 -7.30 -1.88 17.00
CA GLN A 46 -6.05 -2.38 16.43
C GLN A 46 -6.28 -3.36 15.28
N LEU A 47 -7.46 -3.98 15.21
CA LEU A 47 -7.83 -4.83 14.10
C LEU A 47 -7.85 -4.07 12.78
N VAL A 48 -8.11 -2.78 12.82
CA VAL A 48 -8.09 -1.91 11.64
C VAL A 48 -6.70 -1.90 11.01
N LEU A 49 -5.67 -1.72 11.82
CA LEU A 49 -4.28 -1.75 11.35
C LEU A 49 -3.87 -3.16 10.92
N SER A 50 -4.19 -4.16 11.73
CA SER A 50 -3.88 -5.57 11.42
C SER A 50 -4.54 -6.04 10.13
N SER A 51 -5.78 -5.60 9.89
CA SER A 51 -6.52 -5.92 8.67
C SER A 51 -5.85 -5.35 7.43
N PHE A 52 -5.34 -4.12 7.52
CA PHE A 52 -4.59 -3.52 6.42
C PHE A 52 -3.33 -4.32 6.10
N ILE A 53 -2.57 -4.70 7.13
CA ILE A 53 -1.34 -5.48 6.96
C ILE A 53 -1.67 -6.86 6.37
N LEU A 54 -2.73 -7.51 6.85
CA LEU A 54 -3.19 -8.79 6.31
C LEU A 54 -3.56 -8.68 4.84
N GLY A 55 -4.34 -7.64 4.51
CA GLY A 55 -4.72 -7.36 3.12
C GLY A 55 -3.50 -7.12 2.23
N MET A 56 -2.50 -6.40 2.73
CA MET A 56 -1.26 -6.14 2.01
C MET A 56 -0.47 -7.43 1.79
N ALA A 57 -0.42 -8.32 2.78
CA ALA A 57 0.22 -9.62 2.64
C ALA A 57 -0.46 -10.48 1.58
N MET A 58 -1.79 -10.57 1.63
CA MET A 58 -2.58 -11.31 0.63
C MET A 58 -2.39 -10.70 -0.76
N GLY A 59 -2.44 -9.37 -0.84
CA GLY A 59 -2.26 -8.64 -2.09
C GLY A 59 -0.89 -8.87 -2.71
N THR A 60 0.14 -8.98 -1.89
CA THR A 60 1.50 -9.25 -2.35
C THR A 60 1.58 -10.60 -3.09
N PHE A 61 0.93 -11.62 -2.57
CA PHE A 61 0.88 -12.93 -3.24
C PHE A 61 0.13 -12.90 -4.56
N VAL A 62 -0.92 -12.09 -4.66
CA VAL A 62 -1.77 -11.99 -5.86
C VAL A 62 -1.15 -11.05 -6.88
N MET A 63 -0.68 -9.88 -6.44
CA MET A 63 -0.24 -8.81 -7.35
C MET A 63 1.09 -9.14 -8.04
N GLY A 64 1.97 -9.94 -7.42
CA GLY A 64 3.21 -10.36 -8.05
C GLY A 64 2.97 -11.10 -9.37
N PRO A 65 2.35 -12.29 -9.34
CA PRO A 65 2.00 -13.02 -10.56
C PRO A 65 1.09 -12.22 -11.50
N LEU A 66 0.16 -11.45 -10.95
CA LEU A 66 -0.76 -10.64 -11.75
C LEU A 66 -0.01 -9.58 -12.57
N SER A 67 0.99 -8.93 -11.98
CA SER A 67 1.79 -7.94 -12.70
C SER A 67 2.66 -8.57 -13.79
N ASP A 68 3.07 -9.82 -13.62
CA ASP A 68 3.83 -10.54 -14.64
C ASP A 68 2.94 -10.95 -15.81
N SER A 69 1.66 -11.24 -15.57
CA SER A 69 0.70 -11.68 -16.58
C SER A 69 0.02 -10.53 -17.32
N PHE A 70 -0.45 -9.51 -16.60
CA PHE A 70 -1.24 -8.41 -17.15
C PHE A 70 -0.44 -7.13 -17.39
N GLY A 71 0.81 -7.10 -16.98
CA GLY A 71 1.68 -5.94 -17.14
C GLY A 71 1.69 -5.05 -15.88
N ARG A 72 2.82 -4.37 -15.72
CA ARG A 72 3.08 -3.55 -14.53
C ARG A 72 2.10 -2.40 -14.37
N LYS A 73 1.88 -1.67 -15.47
CA LYS A 73 1.03 -0.47 -15.47
C LYS A 73 -0.43 -0.80 -15.15
N ASN A 74 -0.97 -1.85 -15.75
CA ASN A 74 -2.35 -2.27 -15.55
C ASN A 74 -2.61 -2.67 -14.10
N VAL A 75 -1.67 -3.35 -13.47
CA VAL A 75 -1.79 -3.78 -12.08
C VAL A 75 -1.72 -2.57 -11.14
N ILE A 76 -0.88 -1.58 -11.43
CA ILE A 76 -0.84 -0.33 -10.62
C ILE A 76 -2.20 0.36 -10.68
N TYR A 77 -2.80 0.51 -11.85
CA TYR A 77 -4.12 1.13 -11.99
C TYR A 77 -5.20 0.34 -11.27
N PHE A 78 -5.20 -0.97 -11.39
CA PHE A 78 -6.16 -1.85 -10.71
C PHE A 78 -6.04 -1.74 -9.20
N GLY A 79 -4.82 -1.85 -8.67
CA GLY A 79 -4.57 -1.75 -7.23
C GLY A 79 -4.90 -0.37 -6.68
N SER A 80 -4.55 0.69 -7.41
CA SER A 80 -4.86 2.06 -7.02
C SER A 80 -6.37 2.30 -6.99
N SER A 81 -7.11 1.75 -7.94
CA SER A 81 -8.58 1.84 -7.97
C SER A 81 -9.19 1.16 -6.74
N ILE A 82 -8.73 -0.04 -6.40
CA ILE A 82 -9.17 -0.75 -5.18
C ILE A 82 -8.88 0.10 -3.94
N TYR A 83 -7.68 0.68 -3.87
CA TYR A 83 -7.27 1.51 -2.75
C TYR A 83 -8.19 2.73 -2.57
N ILE A 84 -8.48 3.45 -3.66
CA ILE A 84 -9.32 4.64 -3.64
C ILE A 84 -10.75 4.29 -3.22
N VAL A 85 -11.33 3.25 -3.81
CA VAL A 85 -12.69 2.81 -3.48
C VAL A 85 -12.78 2.37 -2.02
N SER A 86 -11.79 1.61 -1.54
CA SER A 86 -11.75 1.16 -0.15
C SER A 86 -11.59 2.32 0.82
N SER A 87 -10.78 3.33 0.46
CA SER A 87 -10.62 4.54 1.28
C SER A 87 -11.95 5.29 1.40
N ALA A 88 -12.70 5.41 0.30
CA ALA A 88 -14.02 6.02 0.32
C ALA A 88 -14.98 5.24 1.22
N LEU A 89 -14.93 3.91 1.17
CA LEU A 89 -15.75 3.05 2.05
C LEU A 89 -15.41 3.26 3.52
N CYS A 90 -14.14 3.47 3.86
CA CYS A 90 -13.73 3.77 5.22
C CYS A 90 -14.35 5.07 5.74
N ILE A 91 -14.47 6.09 4.89
CA ILE A 91 -15.06 7.38 5.27
C ILE A 91 -16.54 7.22 5.60
N PHE A 92 -17.26 6.39 4.86
CA PHE A 92 -18.69 6.19 5.01
C PHE A 92 -19.06 4.98 5.87
N ALA A 93 -18.07 4.35 6.52
CA ALA A 93 -18.30 3.13 7.31
C ALA A 93 -19.20 3.39 8.52
N PRO A 94 -20.32 2.65 8.67
CA PRO A 94 -21.23 2.83 9.80
C PRO A 94 -20.77 2.12 11.07
N ASN A 95 -19.86 1.13 10.98
CA ASN A 95 -19.39 0.35 12.10
C ASN A 95 -17.96 -0.13 11.89
N LEU A 96 -17.39 -0.73 12.94
CA LEU A 96 -16.00 -1.23 12.93
C LEU A 96 -15.80 -2.36 11.92
N GLU A 97 -16.78 -3.24 11.77
CA GLU A 97 -16.67 -4.37 10.84
C GLU A 97 -16.51 -3.90 9.40
N THR A 98 -17.24 -2.88 9.00
CA THR A 98 -17.13 -2.27 7.68
C THR A 98 -15.74 -1.66 7.48
N ILE A 99 -15.19 -0.99 8.49
CA ILE A 99 -13.84 -0.44 8.45
C ILE A 99 -12.81 -1.55 8.28
N VAL A 100 -12.94 -2.64 9.03
CA VAL A 100 -12.01 -3.79 8.96
C VAL A 100 -12.02 -4.39 7.56
N VAL A 101 -13.18 -4.64 6.98
CA VAL A 101 -13.30 -5.18 5.62
C VAL A 101 -12.71 -4.22 4.59
N ALA A 102 -13.03 -2.94 4.70
CA ALA A 102 -12.49 -1.92 3.80
C ALA A 102 -10.97 -1.83 3.89
N ARG A 103 -10.41 -1.98 5.09
CA ARG A 103 -8.96 -1.96 5.30
C ARG A 103 -8.27 -3.16 4.68
N ILE A 104 -8.90 -4.33 4.68
CA ILE A 104 -8.37 -5.51 3.99
C ILE A 104 -8.24 -5.23 2.49
N PHE A 105 -9.30 -4.72 1.86
CA PHE A 105 -9.26 -4.36 0.44
C PHE A 105 -8.28 -3.23 0.16
N GLN A 106 -8.20 -2.25 1.04
CA GLN A 106 -7.23 -1.16 0.92
C GLN A 106 -5.79 -1.67 0.97
N GLY A 107 -5.51 -2.64 1.84
CA GLY A 107 -4.21 -3.31 1.92
C GLY A 107 -3.88 -4.06 0.63
N ILE A 108 -4.84 -4.78 0.07
CA ILE A 108 -4.67 -5.48 -1.20
C ILE A 108 -4.32 -4.50 -2.31
N GLY A 109 -5.05 -3.37 -2.38
CA GLY A 109 -4.76 -2.33 -3.36
C GLY A 109 -3.40 -1.68 -3.17
N ALA A 110 -2.99 -1.44 -1.93
CA ALA A 110 -1.70 -0.84 -1.59
C ALA A 110 -0.52 -1.76 -1.92
N ALA A 111 -0.74 -3.07 -1.97
CA ALA A 111 0.31 -4.03 -2.32
C ALA A 111 0.77 -3.87 -3.77
N ALA A 112 -0.12 -3.46 -4.68
CA ALA A 112 0.21 -3.32 -6.10
C ALA A 112 1.35 -2.32 -6.36
N PRO A 113 1.29 -1.07 -5.89
CA PRO A 113 2.41 -0.14 -6.08
C PRO A 113 3.73 -0.66 -5.52
N ARG A 114 3.68 -1.27 -4.34
CA ARG A 114 4.88 -1.79 -3.68
C ARG A 114 5.52 -2.93 -4.47
N VAL A 115 4.72 -3.93 -4.85
CA VAL A 115 5.21 -5.10 -5.58
C VAL A 115 5.70 -4.71 -6.97
N VAL A 116 4.94 -3.88 -7.67
CA VAL A 116 5.28 -3.44 -9.02
C VAL A 116 6.53 -2.56 -9.01
N SER A 117 6.69 -1.70 -8.01
CA SER A 117 7.90 -0.87 -7.88
C SER A 117 9.16 -1.73 -7.80
N GLN A 118 9.14 -2.75 -6.94
CA GLN A 118 10.27 -3.66 -6.78
C GLN A 118 10.51 -4.46 -8.05
N ALA A 119 9.45 -4.89 -8.71
CA ALA A 119 9.56 -5.64 -9.96
C ALA A 119 10.13 -4.79 -11.10
N LEU A 120 9.71 -3.52 -11.21
CA LEU A 120 10.24 -2.58 -12.19
C LEU A 120 11.73 -2.31 -11.97
N ILE A 121 12.13 -2.12 -10.74
CA ILE A 121 13.54 -1.91 -10.41
C ILE A 121 14.36 -3.14 -10.85
N ARG A 122 13.86 -4.32 -10.56
CA ARG A 122 14.52 -5.58 -10.94
C ARG A 122 14.56 -5.80 -12.46
N ASP A 123 13.49 -5.39 -13.17
CA ASP A 123 13.40 -5.54 -14.62
C ASP A 123 14.31 -4.58 -15.38
N LEU A 124 14.46 -3.36 -14.87
CA LEU A 124 15.21 -2.29 -15.54
C LEU A 124 16.67 -2.21 -15.11
N TYR A 125 17.00 -2.68 -13.93
CA TYR A 125 18.34 -2.59 -13.35
C TYR A 125 18.76 -3.94 -12.80
N SER A 126 20.06 -4.17 -12.72
CA SER A 126 20.62 -5.40 -12.20
C SER A 126 21.90 -5.13 -11.40
N GLY A 127 22.20 -6.04 -10.48
CA GLY A 127 23.44 -6.00 -9.71
C GLY A 127 23.61 -4.70 -8.91
N ARG A 128 24.72 -4.03 -9.17
CA ARG A 128 25.13 -2.84 -8.41
C ARG A 128 24.20 -1.65 -8.65
N GLU A 129 23.68 -1.49 -9.85
CA GLU A 129 22.72 -0.41 -10.17
C GLU A 129 21.40 -0.60 -9.44
N MET A 130 20.90 -1.82 -9.39
CA MET A 130 19.66 -2.13 -8.65
C MET A 130 19.82 -1.79 -7.17
N ALA A 131 20.95 -2.18 -6.56
CA ALA A 131 21.23 -1.87 -5.18
C ALA A 131 21.31 -0.36 -4.93
N ARG A 132 21.95 0.37 -5.83
CA ARG A 132 22.10 1.82 -5.75
C ARG A 132 20.76 2.53 -5.79
N ILE A 133 19.91 2.15 -6.74
CA ILE A 133 18.57 2.76 -6.90
C ILE A 133 17.67 2.43 -5.72
N SER A 134 17.70 1.19 -5.25
CA SER A 134 16.95 0.78 -4.07
C SER A 134 17.39 1.57 -2.84
N SER A 135 18.69 1.82 -2.69
CA SER A 135 19.22 2.62 -1.59
C SER A 135 18.74 4.07 -1.65
N PHE A 136 18.72 4.68 -2.84
CA PHE A 136 18.20 6.04 -3.02
C PHE A 136 16.71 6.12 -2.66
N ILE A 137 15.91 5.15 -3.08
CA ILE A 137 14.49 5.09 -2.74
C ILE A 137 14.30 5.00 -1.23
N MET A 138 15.09 4.16 -0.56
CA MET A 138 15.01 4.04 0.89
C MET A 138 15.43 5.32 1.62
N ILE A 139 16.43 6.03 1.11
CA ILE A 139 16.86 7.31 1.68
C ILE A 139 15.73 8.34 1.58
N ILE A 140 15.09 8.44 0.42
CA ILE A 140 13.97 9.36 0.21
C ILE A 140 12.80 8.99 1.11
N PHE A 141 12.57 7.68 1.28
CA PHE A 141 11.48 7.14 2.09
C PHE A 141 11.72 7.40 3.60
N SER A 142 12.99 7.38 4.03
CA SER A 142 13.33 7.63 5.43
C SER A 142 13.26 9.10 5.77
#